data_c4430c2c349d993d38a69ec0a9a8b7a2
#
_entry.id   c4430c2c349d993d38a69ec0a9a8b7a2
#
_cell.length_a   1.000
_cell.length_b   1.000
_cell.length_c   1.000
_cell.angle_alpha   90.00
_cell.angle_beta   90.00
_cell.angle_gamma   90.00
#
_symmetry.space_group_name_H-M   'P 1'
#
loop_
_entity.id
_entity.type
_entity.pdbx_description
1 polymer ?
#
loop_
_entity_poly.entity_id
_entity_poly.type
_entity_poly.pdbx_seq_one_letter_code
_entity_poly.pdbx_strand_id
1 'polypeptide(L)'
;MVDIVANLADVKDRVARARLSDNAVMPALVAVSKRQSDDRINAALAAGHRVFGENRVQEAQKRWASKRVLYPELRLHLIGPLQTNKAADAVALFDVIEVVDRPKLARSLSKEMASQGRRLPCYVQVNTGEEDQKSGIWPEEAD
;
A
#
# COMPACT_ATOMS: atom_id res chain seq x y z
N MET A 1 5.66 1.92 26.65
CA MET A 1 5.56 0.97 25.52
C MET A 1 4.34 1.30 24.70
N VAL A 2 4.46 1.30 23.39
CA VAL A 2 3.33 1.60 22.48
C VAL A 2 2.42 0.38 22.41
N ASP A 3 1.15 0.55 22.74
CA ASP A 3 0.14 -0.49 22.58
C ASP A 3 -0.45 -0.44 21.16
N ILE A 4 0.10 -1.26 20.28
CA ILE A 4 -0.31 -1.34 18.88
C ILE A 4 -1.77 -1.79 18.75
N VAL A 5 -2.20 -2.73 19.57
CA VAL A 5 -3.56 -3.28 19.50
C VAL A 5 -4.60 -2.21 19.88
N ALA A 6 -4.37 -1.51 21.00
CA ALA A 6 -5.25 -0.44 21.46
C ALA A 6 -5.28 0.73 20.47
N ASN A 7 -4.12 1.16 19.98
CA ASN A 7 -4.03 2.25 19.01
C ASN A 7 -4.73 1.92 17.68
N LEU A 8 -4.58 0.69 17.21
CA LEU A 8 -5.22 0.24 15.98
C LEU A 8 -6.74 0.18 16.13
N ALA A 9 -7.23 -0.27 17.29
CA ALA A 9 -8.65 -0.29 17.61
C ALA A 9 -9.23 1.12 17.68
N ASP A 10 -8.53 2.07 18.34
CA ASP A 10 -8.96 3.48 18.42
C ASP A 10 -9.06 4.11 17.03
N VAL A 11 -8.06 3.94 16.17
CA VAL A 11 -8.09 4.51 14.82
C VAL A 11 -9.24 3.90 14.00
N LYS A 12 -9.45 2.59 14.07
CA LYS A 12 -10.58 1.92 13.37
C LYS A 12 -11.94 2.46 13.85
N ASP A 13 -12.10 2.66 15.14
CA ASP A 13 -13.32 3.22 15.72
C ASP A 13 -13.57 4.67 15.24
N ARG A 14 -12.52 5.50 15.24
CA ARG A 14 -12.59 6.87 14.71
C ARG A 14 -12.98 6.90 13.24
N VAL A 15 -12.41 6.02 12.41
CA VAL A 15 -12.79 5.89 11.00
C VAL A 15 -14.25 5.47 10.85
N ALA A 16 -14.71 4.51 11.66
CA ALA A 16 -16.09 4.06 11.65
C ALA A 16 -17.07 5.17 12.01
N ARG A 17 -16.76 5.97 13.03
CA ARG A 17 -17.58 7.11 13.47
C ARG A 17 -17.61 8.26 12.46
N ALA A 18 -16.56 8.43 11.66
CA ALA A 18 -16.47 9.48 10.67
C ALA A 18 -17.26 9.18 9.39
N ARG A 19 -17.86 8.00 9.25
CA ARG A 19 -18.71 7.67 8.09
C ARG A 19 -19.94 8.59 8.02
N LEU A 20 -20.33 8.93 6.79
CA LEU A 20 -21.51 9.78 6.56
C LEU A 20 -22.84 9.10 6.93
N SER A 21 -22.87 7.76 6.89
CA SER A 21 -24.03 6.94 7.28
C SER A 21 -23.55 5.53 7.64
N ASP A 22 -24.38 4.78 8.37
CA ASP A 22 -24.08 3.38 8.74
C ASP A 22 -24.01 2.46 7.52
N ASN A 23 -24.67 2.83 6.42
CA ASN A 23 -24.65 2.09 5.17
C ASN A 23 -23.48 2.49 4.24
N ALA A 24 -22.68 3.51 4.61
CA ALA A 24 -21.51 3.88 3.83
C ALA A 24 -20.45 2.78 3.89
N VAL A 25 -19.77 2.56 2.75
CA VAL A 25 -18.67 1.61 2.68
C VAL A 25 -17.57 2.02 3.64
N MET A 26 -17.07 1.07 4.44
CA MET A 26 -15.92 1.30 5.32
C MET A 26 -14.67 1.52 4.48
N PRO A 27 -13.96 2.63 4.67
CA PRO A 27 -12.65 2.80 4.04
C PRO A 27 -11.65 1.79 4.59
N ALA A 28 -10.76 1.31 3.74
CA ALA A 28 -9.67 0.45 4.19
C ALA A 28 -8.64 1.28 4.97
N LEU A 29 -8.29 0.81 6.16
CA LEU A 29 -7.20 1.38 6.94
C LEU A 29 -5.90 0.71 6.55
N VAL A 30 -4.99 1.44 5.91
CA VAL A 30 -3.66 0.96 5.56
C VAL A 30 -2.69 1.30 6.68
N ALA A 31 -2.18 0.28 7.37
CA ALA A 31 -1.15 0.46 8.38
C ALA A 31 0.22 0.61 7.71
N VAL A 32 0.85 1.77 7.84
CA VAL A 32 2.16 2.04 7.26
C VAL A 32 3.23 1.35 8.10
N SER A 33 3.86 0.32 7.54
CA SER A 33 4.79 -0.58 8.25
C SER A 33 6.27 -0.30 7.98
N LYS A 34 6.57 0.68 7.12
CA LYS A 34 7.97 1.07 6.86
C LYS A 34 8.72 1.39 8.15
N ARG A 35 9.95 0.89 8.26
CA ARG A 35 10.84 1.12 9.42
C ARG A 35 10.28 0.64 10.77
N GLN A 36 9.20 -0.10 10.79
CA GLN A 36 8.69 -0.66 12.03
C GLN A 36 9.39 -1.98 12.37
N SER A 37 9.49 -2.26 13.67
CA SER A 37 10.02 -3.55 14.14
C SER A 37 9.06 -4.69 13.82
N ASP A 38 9.59 -5.89 13.69
CA ASP A 38 8.77 -7.08 13.46
C ASP A 38 7.78 -7.33 14.62
N ASP A 39 8.14 -7.00 15.85
CA ASP A 39 7.25 -7.13 17.01
C ASP A 39 5.98 -6.28 16.85
N ARG A 40 6.12 -5.05 16.39
CA ARG A 40 4.98 -4.15 16.14
C ARG A 40 4.08 -4.68 15.02
N ILE A 41 4.69 -5.17 13.95
CA ILE A 41 3.96 -5.75 12.82
C ILE A 41 3.25 -7.03 13.23
N ASN A 42 3.92 -7.90 13.97
CA ASN A 42 3.34 -9.14 14.49
C ASN A 42 2.18 -8.86 15.45
N ALA A 43 2.28 -7.82 16.28
CA ALA A 43 1.18 -7.38 17.15
C ALA A 43 -0.06 -6.95 16.34
N ALA A 44 0.13 -6.18 15.26
CA ALA A 44 -0.95 -5.78 14.37
C ALA A 44 -1.58 -6.99 13.65
N LEU A 45 -0.75 -7.93 13.16
CA LEU A 45 -1.21 -9.18 12.55
C LEU A 45 -2.00 -10.04 13.54
N ALA A 46 -1.51 -10.18 14.77
CA ALA A 46 -2.19 -10.92 15.84
C ALA A 46 -3.54 -10.27 16.21
N ALA A 47 -3.65 -8.95 16.12
CA ALA A 47 -4.91 -8.23 16.30
C ALA A 47 -5.87 -8.34 15.09
N GLY A 48 -5.53 -9.13 14.09
CA GLY A 48 -6.37 -9.35 12.92
C GLY A 48 -6.23 -8.32 11.80
N HIS A 49 -5.27 -7.38 11.88
CA HIS A 49 -5.06 -6.43 10.80
C HIS A 49 -4.33 -7.08 9.62
N ARG A 50 -4.78 -6.78 8.39
CA ARG A 50 -4.28 -7.46 7.17
C ARG A 50 -3.85 -6.50 6.06
N VAL A 51 -4.03 -5.19 6.23
CA VAL A 51 -3.75 -4.19 5.18
C VAL A 51 -2.57 -3.32 5.59
N PHE A 52 -1.46 -3.45 4.88
CA PHE A 52 -0.21 -2.76 5.21
C PHE A 52 0.34 -2.00 4.01
N GLY A 53 1.00 -0.88 4.28
CA GLY A 53 1.65 -0.06 3.27
C GLY A 53 3.16 -0.01 3.45
N GLU A 54 3.89 -0.22 2.36
CA GLU A 54 5.35 -0.17 2.31
C GLU A 54 5.82 0.83 1.25
N ASN A 55 6.96 1.45 1.50
CA ASN A 55 7.53 2.43 0.59
C ASN A 55 8.48 1.82 -0.44
N ARG A 56 9.15 0.72 -0.10
CA ARG A 56 10.22 0.15 -0.91
C ARG A 56 10.01 -1.34 -1.14
N VAL A 57 10.13 -1.75 -2.39
CA VAL A 57 9.96 -3.15 -2.81
C VAL A 57 10.90 -4.09 -2.07
N GLN A 58 12.20 -3.74 -1.98
CA GLN A 58 13.20 -4.63 -1.35
C GLN A 58 12.96 -4.83 0.15
N GLU A 59 12.60 -3.78 0.87
CA GLU A 59 12.26 -3.87 2.30
C GLU A 59 10.99 -4.72 2.49
N ALA A 60 10.01 -4.52 1.62
CA ALA A 60 8.78 -5.28 1.65
C ALA A 60 9.00 -6.77 1.36
N GLN A 61 9.85 -7.11 0.39
CA GLN A 61 10.21 -8.50 0.09
C GLN A 61 10.79 -9.21 1.32
N LYS A 62 11.76 -8.59 1.98
CA LYS A 62 12.41 -9.15 3.17
C LYS A 62 11.43 -9.38 4.31
N ARG A 63 10.50 -8.46 4.51
CA ARG A 63 9.55 -8.49 5.62
C ARG A 63 8.37 -9.42 5.38
N TRP A 64 7.81 -9.39 4.18
CA TRP A 64 6.49 -9.92 3.91
C TRP A 64 6.46 -11.23 3.14
N ALA A 65 7.52 -11.61 2.43
CA ALA A 65 7.50 -12.81 1.58
C ALA A 65 7.11 -14.07 2.35
N SER A 66 7.70 -14.30 3.53
CA SER A 66 7.35 -15.44 4.40
C SER A 66 5.99 -15.26 5.08
N LYS A 67 5.65 -14.05 5.45
CA LYS A 67 4.37 -13.74 6.13
C LYS A 67 3.16 -13.95 5.21
N ARG A 68 3.30 -13.74 3.90
CA ARG A 68 2.21 -14.00 2.95
C ARG A 68 1.76 -15.46 2.93
N VAL A 69 2.67 -16.39 3.18
CA VAL A 69 2.35 -17.83 3.28
C VAL A 69 1.48 -18.11 4.51
N LEU A 70 1.77 -17.42 5.62
CA LEU A 70 1.05 -17.59 6.88
C LEU A 70 -0.28 -16.83 6.92
N TYR A 71 -0.39 -15.73 6.16
CA TYR A 71 -1.55 -14.85 6.12
C TYR A 71 -2.04 -14.66 4.68
N PRO A 72 -2.81 -15.61 4.12
CA PRO A 72 -3.24 -15.55 2.72
C PRO A 72 -4.17 -14.36 2.40
N GLU A 73 -4.85 -13.80 3.41
CA GLU A 73 -5.69 -12.61 3.26
C GLU A 73 -4.93 -11.29 3.38
N LEU A 74 -3.60 -11.34 3.51
CA LEU A 74 -2.74 -10.16 3.58
C LEU A 74 -2.86 -9.31 2.32
N ARG A 75 -3.02 -8.00 2.50
CA ARG A 75 -3.06 -6.99 1.44
C ARG A 75 -1.90 -6.01 1.61
N LEU A 76 -0.99 -6.01 0.65
CA LEU A 76 0.17 -5.12 0.65
C LEU A 76 -0.01 -4.02 -0.40
N HIS A 77 0.06 -2.77 0.05
CA HIS A 77 0.02 -1.59 -0.79
C HIS A 77 1.41 -1.02 -0.95
N LEU A 78 1.85 -0.77 -2.18
CA LEU A 78 3.04 0.02 -2.44
C LEU A 78 2.63 1.50 -2.44
N ILE A 79 3.15 2.25 -1.49
CA ILE A 79 2.81 3.66 -1.26
C ILE A 79 4.00 4.62 -1.42
N GLY A 80 5.17 4.11 -1.75
CA GLY A 80 6.37 4.90 -2.06
C GLY A 80 6.74 4.86 -3.54
N PRO A 81 7.59 5.82 -4.00
CA PRO A 81 7.97 5.92 -5.40
C PRO A 81 8.53 4.61 -5.96
N LEU A 82 8.15 4.27 -7.18
CA LEU A 82 8.55 3.04 -7.85
C LEU A 82 9.39 3.34 -9.10
N GLN A 83 10.59 2.80 -9.14
CA GLN A 83 11.42 2.78 -10.34
C GLN A 83 10.91 1.73 -11.33
N THR A 84 10.98 2.01 -12.62
CA THR A 84 10.50 1.09 -13.67
C THR A 84 11.21 -0.26 -13.65
N ASN A 85 12.50 -0.29 -13.30
CA ASN A 85 13.28 -1.54 -13.20
C ASN A 85 12.89 -2.42 -11.99
N LYS A 86 12.01 -1.95 -11.12
CA LYS A 86 11.45 -2.71 -9.99
C LYS A 86 10.00 -3.13 -10.21
N ALA A 87 9.43 -2.85 -11.38
CA ALA A 87 8.03 -3.17 -11.70
C ALA A 87 7.72 -4.67 -11.59
N ALA A 88 8.61 -5.54 -12.05
CA ALA A 88 8.44 -6.99 -11.96
C ALA A 88 8.32 -7.46 -10.51
N ASP A 89 9.22 -7.02 -9.64
CA ASP A 89 9.22 -7.37 -8.22
C ASP A 89 7.99 -6.80 -7.51
N ALA A 90 7.58 -5.57 -7.86
CA ALA A 90 6.40 -4.95 -7.30
C ALA A 90 5.11 -5.71 -7.65
N VAL A 91 4.95 -6.10 -8.91
CA VAL A 91 3.79 -6.88 -9.37
C VAL A 91 3.77 -8.27 -8.70
N ALA A 92 4.92 -8.88 -8.48
CA ALA A 92 5.01 -10.18 -7.83
C ALA A 92 4.58 -10.14 -6.34
N LEU A 93 4.89 -9.05 -5.64
CA LEU A 93 4.71 -8.96 -4.18
C LEU A 93 3.43 -8.24 -3.75
N PHE A 94 3.14 -7.09 -4.35
CA PHE A 94 2.06 -6.20 -3.89
C PHE A 94 0.69 -6.59 -4.43
N ASP A 95 -0.36 -6.15 -3.74
CA ASP A 95 -1.75 -6.33 -4.13
C ASP A 95 -2.35 -5.04 -4.72
N VAL A 96 -1.78 -3.88 -4.35
CA VAL A 96 -2.20 -2.55 -4.82
C VAL A 96 -0.96 -1.69 -5.04
N ILE A 97 -0.92 -0.96 -6.14
CA ILE A 97 0.12 0.03 -6.46
C ILE A 97 -0.51 1.42 -6.45
N GLU A 98 -0.08 2.29 -5.53
CA GLU A 98 -0.70 3.62 -5.34
C GLU A 98 0.16 4.78 -5.88
N VAL A 99 1.18 4.48 -6.67
CA VAL A 99 2.25 5.43 -6.99
C VAL A 99 2.48 5.60 -8.49
N VAL A 100 1.47 5.33 -9.29
CA VAL A 100 1.59 5.50 -10.75
C VAL A 100 1.54 7.00 -11.07
N ASP A 101 2.67 7.55 -11.48
CA ASP A 101 2.83 8.99 -11.69
C ASP A 101 3.44 9.34 -13.06
N ARG A 102 3.59 8.38 -13.94
CA ARG A 102 4.11 8.60 -15.30
C ARG A 102 3.75 7.45 -16.25
N PRO A 103 3.56 7.75 -17.55
CA PRO A 103 3.17 6.74 -18.54
C PRO A 103 4.18 5.58 -18.68
N LYS A 104 5.48 5.86 -18.53
CA LYS A 104 6.51 4.82 -18.58
C LYS A 104 6.34 3.77 -17.50
N LEU A 105 6.02 4.19 -16.26
CA LEU A 105 5.75 3.28 -15.16
C LEU A 105 4.47 2.47 -15.41
N ALA A 106 3.41 3.13 -15.86
CA ALA A 106 2.16 2.47 -16.19
C ALA A 106 2.35 1.34 -17.22
N ARG A 107 3.10 1.61 -18.28
CA ARG A 107 3.43 0.61 -19.32
C ARG A 107 4.25 -0.54 -18.75
N SER A 108 5.25 -0.25 -17.90
CA SER A 108 6.07 -1.29 -17.28
C SER A 108 5.24 -2.19 -16.37
N LEU A 109 4.35 -1.63 -15.56
CA LEU A 109 3.44 -2.39 -14.69
C LEU A 109 2.48 -3.24 -15.53
N SER A 110 1.88 -2.69 -16.57
CA SER A 110 0.98 -3.43 -17.47
C SER A 110 1.66 -4.62 -18.11
N LYS A 111 2.89 -4.44 -18.60
CA LYS A 111 3.71 -5.51 -19.18
C LYS A 111 3.98 -6.62 -18.18
N GLU A 112 4.38 -6.26 -16.97
CA GLU A 112 4.69 -7.23 -15.91
C GLU A 112 3.44 -7.96 -15.43
N MET A 113 2.31 -7.28 -15.32
CA MET A 113 1.03 -7.93 -14.99
C MET A 113 0.64 -8.98 -16.04
N ALA A 114 0.78 -8.65 -17.32
CA ALA A 114 0.51 -9.59 -18.40
C ALA A 114 1.48 -10.79 -18.35
N SER A 115 2.77 -10.55 -18.14
CA SER A 115 3.80 -11.58 -18.06
C SER A 115 3.60 -12.54 -16.88
N GLN A 116 3.17 -12.03 -15.73
CA GLN A 116 3.00 -12.83 -14.52
C GLN A 116 1.58 -13.38 -14.32
N GLY A 117 0.65 -13.05 -15.22
CA GLY A 117 -0.75 -13.44 -15.10
C GLY A 117 -1.44 -12.86 -13.85
N ARG A 118 -0.99 -11.70 -13.39
CA ARG A 118 -1.55 -10.98 -12.25
C ARG A 118 -2.19 -9.68 -12.69
N ARG A 119 -3.26 -9.30 -12.00
CA ARG A 119 -3.94 -8.04 -12.26
C ARG A 119 -4.13 -7.30 -10.92
N LEU A 120 -3.47 -6.15 -10.79
CA LEU A 120 -3.48 -5.36 -9.56
C LEU A 120 -4.20 -4.03 -9.80
N PRO A 121 -5.02 -3.57 -8.84
CA PRO A 121 -5.45 -2.19 -8.82
C PRO A 121 -4.24 -1.24 -8.77
N CYS A 122 -4.28 -0.21 -9.61
CA CYS A 122 -3.28 0.85 -9.62
C CYS A 122 -3.97 2.19 -9.50
N TYR A 123 -3.43 3.07 -8.65
CA TYR A 123 -3.89 4.44 -8.50
C TYR A 123 -2.88 5.41 -9.11
N VAL A 124 -3.38 6.39 -9.85
CA VAL A 124 -2.57 7.52 -10.32
C VAL A 124 -2.31 8.44 -9.14
N GLN A 125 -1.05 8.70 -8.87
CA GLN A 125 -0.64 9.64 -7.83
C GLN A 125 -0.57 11.04 -8.41
N VAL A 126 -1.31 11.98 -7.82
CA VAL A 126 -1.34 13.38 -8.21
C VAL A 126 -0.65 14.23 -7.14
N ASN A 127 0.25 15.10 -7.57
CA ASN A 127 0.91 16.07 -6.68
C ASN A 127 0.03 17.32 -6.53
N THR A 128 -0.96 17.24 -5.67
CA THR A 128 -1.96 18.30 -5.48
C THR A 128 -1.41 19.57 -4.83
N GLY A 129 -0.29 19.47 -4.11
CA GLY A 129 0.39 20.62 -3.51
C GLY A 129 1.37 21.30 -4.44
N GLU A 130 1.59 20.74 -5.64
CA GLU A 130 2.52 21.27 -6.65
C GLU A 130 3.92 21.53 -6.07
N GLU A 131 4.38 20.59 -5.24
CA GLU A 131 5.71 20.63 -4.61
C GLU A 131 6.73 19.89 -5.48
N ASP A 132 7.74 20.59 -6.02
CA ASP A 132 8.73 20.04 -6.95
C ASP A 132 9.48 18.81 -6.43
N GLN A 133 9.70 18.71 -5.10
CA GLN A 133 10.40 17.60 -4.46
C GLN A 133 9.52 16.37 -4.23
N LYS A 134 8.22 16.44 -4.48
CA LYS A 134 7.27 15.34 -4.29
C LYS A 134 7.04 14.58 -5.58
N SER A 135 6.73 13.28 -5.44
CA SER A 135 6.24 12.45 -6.54
C SER A 135 4.78 12.78 -6.88
N GLY A 136 4.32 12.29 -8.01
CA GLY A 136 2.98 12.52 -8.52
C GLY A 136 2.99 13.37 -9.78
N ILE A 137 2.03 13.14 -10.65
CA ILE A 137 1.79 14.01 -11.80
C ILE A 137 1.19 15.34 -11.36
N TRP A 138 1.38 16.37 -12.16
CA TRP A 138 0.72 17.65 -11.93
C TRP A 138 -0.80 17.51 -12.09
N PRO A 139 -1.62 18.31 -11.36
CA PRO A 139 -3.08 18.23 -11.48
C PRO A 139 -3.62 18.36 -12.91
N GLU A 140 -3.00 19.21 -13.71
CA GLU A 140 -3.40 19.40 -15.13
C GLU A 140 -3.06 18.22 -16.04
N GLU A 141 -2.22 17.29 -15.61
CA GLU A 141 -1.85 16.09 -16.37
C GLU A 141 -2.71 14.86 -15.98
N ALA A 142 -3.64 15.03 -15.04
CA ALA A 142 -4.41 13.92 -14.48
C ALA A 142 -5.62 13.50 -15.33
N ASP A 143 -6.00 14.28 -16.37
CA ASP A 143 -7.14 14.05 -17.26
C ASP A 143 -6.81 13.16 -18.48
#